data_e38c39028f50a9fbf3679ed6aa147552
#
_entry.id   e38c39028f50a9fbf3679ed6aa147552
#
_cell.length_a   1.000
_cell.length_b   1.000
_cell.length_c   1.000
_cell.angle_alpha   90.00
_cell.angle_beta   90.00
_cell.angle_gamma   90.00
#
_symmetry.space_group_name_H-M   'P 1'
#
loop_
_entity.id
_entity.type
_entity.pdbx_description
1 polymer ?
#
loop_
_entity_poly.entity_id
_entity_poly.type
_entity_poly.pdbx_seq_one_letter_code
_entity_poly.pdbx_strand_id
1 'polypeptide(L)'
;MKWVARTAVALVVLQLVIRGVLAFGGYFYWDDLILVGRAGTQPLLSPGYLFDDHDGHVMPGAFLVAGAITRLAPLNWIGPAISLVVLALLASLALLRAMHVMLGRRPVLLIPLTFALFTPLALPGYAWWAAGLNSLPMLAALAWVCADALLLVRTGARRYAVTGTVVFFGALLFFEKSAIVPFVAFAVAALYGHVTGGATVRQVWQRGRALWVACLALIAGWVAVYVAVVDQQRWSFDLSMTADLLWRSMTHGIVPGLVGGPWDWQRWAPASPWATPPAAVMVLGWIALAAVVAVTLLRKQRLGPVWLAALGYAVACQVPIYLMRSSRFTALELAQTLRYLPDLVVVLALLAAVGLCAPNRDRARWLDASRARSLGIVCVTGLFVVSSLYSTATFLVSWRDNPTRDYLRTAQAGLAAAHAASAAPMLDQEVDPLVLQRVAWPENLTSHMFALLRERPEFAPATTDLRMLDSSGRLVGAKVTWVRSIRPGPDPRCGYLVQPDFPVRMPLDGPLLPADWTVEINYLANSDGSMMLALTEGDEVKVPVRPGLNRVFVRLPGAGDAITVRANTAALSVCVASGPVGFLAPQ
;
A
#
# COMPACT_ATOMS: atom_id res chain seq x y z
N MET A 1 41.07 -6.82 5.02
CA MET A 1 39.97 -5.85 5.27
C MET A 1 39.27 -5.37 3.98
N LYS A 2 39.92 -5.37 2.80
CA LYS A 2 39.25 -5.06 1.52
C LYS A 2 38.16 -6.09 1.13
N TRP A 3 38.34 -7.35 1.54
CA TRP A 3 37.37 -8.42 1.26
C TRP A 3 36.00 -8.19 1.95
N VAL A 4 35.97 -7.71 3.20
CA VAL A 4 34.70 -7.43 3.92
C VAL A 4 33.85 -6.41 3.16
N ALA A 5 34.48 -5.33 2.67
CA ALA A 5 33.77 -4.33 1.88
C ALA A 5 33.27 -4.93 0.54
N ARG A 6 34.08 -5.75 -0.13
CA ARG A 6 33.67 -6.43 -1.37
C ARG A 6 32.51 -7.40 -1.13
N THR A 7 32.56 -8.20 -0.05
CA THR A 7 31.47 -9.11 0.32
C THR A 7 30.20 -8.35 0.68
N ALA A 8 30.31 -7.25 1.44
CA ALA A 8 29.14 -6.43 1.77
C ALA A 8 28.47 -5.82 0.52
N VAL A 9 29.26 -5.32 -0.43
CA VAL A 9 28.74 -4.83 -1.72
C VAL A 9 28.12 -5.97 -2.52
N ALA A 10 28.76 -7.14 -2.58
CA ALA A 10 28.22 -8.32 -3.28
C ALA A 10 26.87 -8.76 -2.69
N LEU A 11 26.72 -8.74 -1.35
CA LEU A 11 25.43 -9.04 -0.69
C LEU A 11 24.35 -8.02 -1.06
N VAL A 12 24.69 -6.73 -1.11
CA VAL A 12 23.74 -5.68 -1.54
C VAL A 12 23.32 -5.91 -3.00
N VAL A 13 24.28 -6.18 -3.90
CA VAL A 13 23.97 -6.45 -5.32
C VAL A 13 23.10 -7.69 -5.46
N LEU A 14 23.44 -8.79 -4.76
CA LEU A 14 22.65 -10.02 -4.77
C LEU A 14 21.22 -9.77 -4.27
N GLN A 15 21.08 -9.05 -3.17
CA GLN A 15 19.76 -8.66 -2.65
C GLN A 15 18.97 -7.83 -3.66
N LEU A 16 19.59 -6.86 -4.34
CA LEU A 16 18.92 -6.03 -5.35
C LEU A 16 18.45 -6.87 -6.55
N VAL A 17 19.23 -7.86 -6.97
CA VAL A 17 18.80 -8.80 -8.02
C VAL A 17 17.57 -9.57 -7.57
N ILE A 18 17.58 -10.12 -6.34
CA ILE A 18 16.45 -10.88 -5.79
C ILE A 18 15.21 -9.99 -5.64
N ARG A 19 15.37 -8.76 -5.12
CA ARG A 19 14.25 -7.80 -4.99
C ARG A 19 13.78 -7.30 -6.35
N GLY A 20 14.67 -7.19 -7.33
CA GLY A 20 14.32 -6.93 -8.72
C GLY A 20 13.42 -8.04 -9.29
N VAL A 21 13.83 -9.31 -9.13
CA VAL A 21 12.99 -10.46 -9.56
C VAL A 21 11.62 -10.43 -8.88
N LEU A 22 11.57 -10.06 -7.60
CA LEU A 22 10.31 -9.93 -6.85
C LEU A 22 9.45 -8.79 -7.40
N ALA A 23 10.02 -7.58 -7.58
CA ALA A 23 9.31 -6.40 -8.07
C ALA A 23 8.81 -6.58 -9.51
N PHE A 24 9.66 -7.01 -10.43
CA PHE A 24 9.26 -7.26 -11.83
C PHE A 24 8.36 -8.49 -12.00
N GLY A 25 8.41 -9.44 -11.05
CA GLY A 25 7.50 -10.59 -10.99
C GLY A 25 6.09 -10.25 -10.49
N GLY A 26 5.92 -9.11 -9.83
CA GLY A 26 4.65 -8.59 -9.34
C GLY A 26 3.81 -7.87 -10.38
N TYR A 27 2.73 -7.26 -9.92
CA TYR A 27 1.86 -6.38 -10.71
C TYR A 27 1.05 -5.48 -9.75
N PHE A 28 0.32 -4.51 -10.31
CA PHE A 28 -0.57 -3.64 -9.52
C PHE A 28 -1.48 -4.44 -8.61
N TYR A 29 -1.64 -3.95 -7.41
CA TYR A 29 -2.44 -4.59 -6.38
C TYR A 29 -3.10 -3.53 -5.48
N TRP A 30 -4.42 -3.62 -5.32
CA TRP A 30 -5.22 -2.83 -4.38
C TRP A 30 -4.88 -1.32 -4.36
N ASP A 31 -4.18 -0.83 -3.30
CA ASP A 31 -3.82 0.59 -3.13
C ASP A 31 -3.04 1.15 -4.34
N ASP A 32 -2.30 0.31 -5.07
CA ASP A 32 -1.62 0.75 -6.29
C ASP A 32 -2.60 1.28 -7.32
N LEU A 33 -3.79 0.65 -7.43
CA LEU A 33 -4.84 1.07 -8.37
C LEU A 33 -5.57 2.31 -7.88
N ILE A 34 -5.71 2.49 -6.57
CA ILE A 34 -6.23 3.73 -5.99
C ILE A 34 -5.29 4.89 -6.32
N LEU A 35 -3.97 4.71 -6.16
CA LEU A 35 -2.98 5.72 -6.54
C LEU A 35 -3.05 6.05 -8.04
N VAL A 36 -3.25 5.04 -8.90
CA VAL A 36 -3.43 5.22 -10.35
C VAL A 36 -4.70 6.02 -10.66
N GLY A 37 -5.83 5.69 -10.06
CA GLY A 37 -7.11 6.37 -10.26
C GLY A 37 -7.04 7.84 -9.86
N ARG A 38 -6.53 8.13 -8.66
CA ARG A 38 -6.32 9.50 -8.17
C ARG A 38 -5.38 10.31 -9.07
N ALA A 39 -4.26 9.71 -9.50
CA ALA A 39 -3.34 10.35 -10.42
C ALA A 39 -3.99 10.70 -11.77
N GLY A 40 -4.99 9.94 -12.20
CA GLY A 40 -5.70 10.15 -13.45
C GLY A 40 -6.75 11.25 -13.40
N THR A 41 -7.34 11.49 -12.24
CA THR A 41 -8.50 12.37 -12.07
C THR A 41 -8.18 13.73 -11.43
N GLN A 42 -7.03 13.87 -10.76
CA GLN A 42 -6.65 15.09 -10.05
C GLN A 42 -5.35 15.70 -10.60
N PRO A 43 -5.16 17.04 -10.56
CA PRO A 43 -3.90 17.65 -10.98
C PRO A 43 -2.74 17.28 -10.06
N LEU A 44 -1.59 16.86 -10.64
CA LEU A 44 -0.43 16.30 -9.93
C LEU A 44 0.10 17.15 -8.77
N LEU A 45 0.10 18.46 -8.90
CA LEU A 45 0.65 19.39 -7.90
C LEU A 45 -0.44 20.10 -7.10
N SER A 46 -1.70 19.67 -7.21
CA SER A 46 -2.76 20.28 -6.40
C SER A 46 -2.61 19.88 -4.93
N PRO A 47 -2.85 20.79 -3.98
CA PRO A 47 -2.86 20.45 -2.56
C PRO A 47 -3.83 19.30 -2.22
N GLY A 48 -5.01 19.27 -2.86
CA GLY A 48 -6.01 18.22 -2.67
C GLY A 48 -5.51 16.84 -3.10
N TYR A 49 -4.65 16.75 -4.13
CA TYR A 49 -4.02 15.47 -4.50
C TYR A 49 -2.89 15.08 -3.56
N LEU A 50 -1.99 16.03 -3.22
CA LEU A 50 -0.79 15.71 -2.45
C LEU A 50 -1.07 15.46 -0.97
N PHE A 51 -2.05 16.14 -0.39
CA PHE A 51 -2.40 16.06 1.04
C PHE A 51 -3.79 15.43 1.25
N ASP A 52 -4.17 14.51 0.37
CA ASP A 52 -5.40 13.73 0.54
C ASP A 52 -5.27 12.67 1.63
N ASP A 53 -6.37 12.37 2.33
CA ASP A 53 -6.44 11.25 3.27
C ASP A 53 -6.53 9.93 2.51
N HIS A 54 -5.49 9.11 2.64
CA HIS A 54 -5.46 7.76 2.08
C HIS A 54 -5.52 6.71 3.19
N ASP A 55 -6.72 6.37 3.61
CA ASP A 55 -6.96 5.38 4.69
C ASP A 55 -6.18 5.70 6.00
N GLY A 56 -6.17 7.00 6.36
CA GLY A 56 -5.44 7.51 7.52
C GLY A 56 -3.97 7.85 7.26
N HIS A 57 -3.52 7.84 6.01
CA HIS A 57 -2.15 8.19 5.62
C HIS A 57 -2.08 9.54 4.92
N VAL A 58 -1.12 10.39 5.33
CA VAL A 58 -0.75 11.63 4.63
C VAL A 58 0.64 11.42 4.04
N MET A 59 0.73 11.27 2.70
CA MET A 59 1.94 10.81 2.04
C MET A 59 2.25 11.56 0.72
N PRO A 60 2.43 12.90 0.75
CA PRO A 60 2.58 13.73 -0.45
C PRO A 60 3.74 13.31 -1.36
N GLY A 61 4.84 12.80 -0.81
CA GLY A 61 5.96 12.29 -1.58
C GLY A 61 5.62 11.00 -2.34
N ALA A 62 4.86 10.10 -1.71
CA ALA A 62 4.38 8.89 -2.36
C ALA A 62 3.39 9.22 -3.48
N PHE A 63 2.42 10.12 -3.25
CA PHE A 63 1.51 10.60 -4.28
C PHE A 63 2.26 11.25 -5.45
N LEU A 64 3.25 12.10 -5.17
CA LEU A 64 4.03 12.75 -6.22
C LEU A 64 4.75 11.73 -7.11
N VAL A 65 5.43 10.74 -6.51
CA VAL A 65 6.15 9.70 -7.26
C VAL A 65 5.16 8.80 -8.01
N ALA A 66 4.09 8.37 -7.36
CA ALA A 66 3.06 7.54 -7.99
C ALA A 66 2.39 8.27 -9.15
N GLY A 67 1.99 9.52 -8.94
CA GLY A 67 1.37 10.35 -9.97
C GLY A 67 2.27 10.64 -11.15
N ALA A 68 3.55 10.90 -10.92
CA ALA A 68 4.53 11.11 -11.98
C ALA A 68 4.72 9.84 -12.84
N ILE A 69 4.93 8.69 -12.19
CA ILE A 69 5.11 7.40 -12.88
C ILE A 69 3.86 7.03 -13.68
N THR A 70 2.67 7.13 -13.07
CA THR A 70 1.40 6.80 -13.70
C THR A 70 1.11 7.65 -14.94
N ARG A 71 1.43 8.96 -14.90
CA ARG A 71 1.24 9.88 -16.03
C ARG A 71 2.23 9.66 -17.15
N LEU A 72 3.48 9.28 -16.83
CA LEU A 72 4.48 8.95 -17.83
C LEU A 72 4.15 7.66 -18.60
N ALA A 73 3.63 6.65 -17.91
CA ALA A 73 3.31 5.35 -18.49
C ALA A 73 2.08 4.75 -17.78
N PRO A 74 0.85 5.14 -18.19
CA PRO A 74 -0.38 4.69 -17.53
C PRO A 74 -0.51 3.16 -17.54
N LEU A 75 -0.84 2.59 -16.39
CA LEU A 75 -1.02 1.15 -16.18
C LEU A 75 0.15 0.27 -16.65
N ASN A 76 1.36 0.84 -16.73
CA ASN A 76 2.58 0.12 -17.05
C ASN A 76 3.36 -0.19 -15.76
N TRP A 77 3.52 -1.47 -15.44
CA TRP A 77 4.17 -1.92 -14.21
C TRP A 77 5.69 -1.69 -14.15
N ILE A 78 6.35 -1.40 -15.27
CA ILE A 78 7.82 -1.20 -15.31
C ILE A 78 8.24 -0.01 -14.45
N GLY A 79 7.50 1.11 -14.51
CA GLY A 79 7.78 2.29 -13.68
C GLY A 79 7.71 2.01 -12.17
N PRO A 80 6.60 1.47 -11.67
CA PRO A 80 6.49 0.98 -10.28
C PRO A 80 7.63 0.05 -9.86
N ALA A 81 7.93 -0.98 -10.65
CA ALA A 81 8.99 -1.94 -10.35
C ALA A 81 10.39 -1.29 -10.27
N ILE A 82 10.73 -0.38 -11.19
CA ILE A 82 11.99 0.38 -11.15
C ILE A 82 12.04 1.24 -9.88
N SER A 83 10.96 1.93 -9.53
CA SER A 83 10.93 2.77 -8.32
C SER A 83 11.16 1.96 -7.05
N LEU A 84 10.58 0.76 -6.93
CA LEU A 84 10.84 -0.17 -5.83
C LEU A 84 12.31 -0.57 -5.74
N VAL A 85 12.95 -0.91 -6.86
CA VAL A 85 14.37 -1.29 -6.88
C VAL A 85 15.27 -0.11 -6.51
N VAL A 86 14.98 1.10 -6.99
CA VAL A 86 15.74 2.31 -6.63
C VAL A 86 15.62 2.61 -5.13
N LEU A 87 14.40 2.57 -4.58
CA LEU A 87 14.19 2.78 -3.14
C LEU A 87 14.84 1.68 -2.30
N ALA A 88 14.81 0.42 -2.75
CA ALA A 88 15.52 -0.69 -2.12
C ALA A 88 17.04 -0.49 -2.10
N LEU A 89 17.62 0.02 -3.19
CA LEU A 89 19.02 0.39 -3.26
C LEU A 89 19.37 1.47 -2.22
N LEU A 90 18.58 2.54 -2.15
CA LEU A 90 18.79 3.63 -1.19
C LEU A 90 18.74 3.13 0.26
N ALA A 91 17.75 2.30 0.61
CA ALA A 91 17.63 1.69 1.92
C ALA A 91 18.84 0.78 2.26
N SER A 92 19.27 -0.04 1.30
CA SER A 92 20.42 -0.95 1.47
C SER A 92 21.74 -0.20 1.63
N LEU A 93 21.96 0.88 0.89
CA LEU A 93 23.14 1.74 1.03
C LEU A 93 23.15 2.50 2.36
N ALA A 94 22.00 3.00 2.81
CA ALA A 94 21.86 3.63 4.11
C ALA A 94 22.17 2.64 5.24
N LEU A 95 21.66 1.41 5.15
CA LEU A 95 21.93 0.35 6.11
C LEU A 95 23.43 -0.03 6.12
N LEU A 96 24.05 -0.21 4.96
CA LEU A 96 25.48 -0.50 4.85
C LEU A 96 26.32 0.62 5.47
N ARG A 97 25.94 1.89 5.23
CA ARG A 97 26.57 3.04 5.88
C ARG A 97 26.45 2.98 7.41
N ALA A 98 25.28 2.68 7.93
CA ALA A 98 25.06 2.56 9.38
C ALA A 98 25.91 1.43 9.98
N MET A 99 25.95 0.27 9.34
CA MET A 99 26.79 -0.85 9.78
C MET A 99 28.29 -0.46 9.79
N HIS A 100 28.77 0.28 8.79
CA HIS A 100 30.15 0.79 8.76
C HIS A 100 30.45 1.79 9.86
N VAL A 101 29.53 2.69 10.17
CA VAL A 101 29.69 3.68 11.26
C VAL A 101 29.78 3.01 12.62
N MET A 102 29.02 1.92 12.83
CA MET A 102 28.97 1.20 14.11
C MET A 102 30.09 0.18 14.26
N LEU A 103 30.33 -0.64 13.27
CA LEU A 103 31.20 -1.82 13.33
C LEU A 103 32.54 -1.64 12.57
N GLY A 104 32.68 -0.57 11.80
CA GLY A 104 33.86 -0.37 10.94
C GLY A 104 33.92 -1.46 9.85
N ARG A 105 35.15 -1.85 9.48
CA ARG A 105 35.40 -2.89 8.46
C ARG A 105 35.65 -4.27 9.07
N ARG A 106 35.04 -4.57 10.21
CA ARG A 106 35.15 -5.88 10.86
C ARG A 106 34.23 -6.91 10.22
N PRO A 107 34.61 -8.20 10.12
CA PRO A 107 33.79 -9.25 9.51
C PRO A 107 32.40 -9.41 10.15
N VAL A 108 32.28 -9.11 11.43
CA VAL A 108 31.01 -9.18 12.16
C VAL A 108 29.92 -8.25 11.60
N LEU A 109 30.29 -7.22 10.82
CA LEU A 109 29.36 -6.36 10.08
C LEU A 109 28.45 -7.18 9.15
N LEU A 110 28.95 -8.26 8.58
CA LEU A 110 28.21 -9.07 7.61
C LEU A 110 27.00 -9.78 8.24
N ILE A 111 27.00 -10.05 9.57
CA ILE A 111 25.90 -10.76 10.24
C ILE A 111 24.59 -9.93 10.22
N PRO A 112 24.52 -8.73 10.86
CA PRO A 112 23.31 -7.93 10.85
C PRO A 112 22.95 -7.42 9.44
N LEU A 113 23.93 -7.19 8.58
CA LEU A 113 23.70 -6.81 7.20
C LEU A 113 23.00 -7.94 6.43
N THR A 114 23.49 -9.19 6.49
CA THR A 114 22.88 -10.34 5.83
C THR A 114 21.47 -10.58 6.35
N PHE A 115 21.25 -10.51 7.67
CA PHE A 115 19.93 -10.62 8.25
C PHE A 115 18.96 -9.61 7.61
N ALA A 116 19.28 -8.33 7.65
CA ALA A 116 18.36 -7.30 7.16
C ALA A 116 18.13 -7.37 5.64
N LEU A 117 19.15 -7.73 4.85
CA LEU A 117 19.02 -7.82 3.40
C LEU A 117 18.16 -9.00 2.93
N PHE A 118 18.19 -10.13 3.65
CA PHE A 118 17.58 -11.37 3.17
C PHE A 118 16.35 -11.83 3.94
N THR A 119 16.07 -11.33 5.15
CA THR A 119 14.90 -11.75 5.92
C THR A 119 13.60 -11.58 5.16
N PRO A 120 12.68 -12.56 5.23
CA PRO A 120 11.36 -12.46 4.60
C PRO A 120 10.41 -11.45 5.28
N LEU A 121 10.72 -10.99 6.48
CA LEU A 121 9.87 -10.04 7.24
C LEU A 121 9.58 -8.73 6.50
N ALA A 122 10.42 -8.35 5.55
CA ALA A 122 10.24 -7.12 4.78
C ALA A 122 9.71 -7.35 3.35
N LEU A 123 9.40 -8.59 2.94
CA LEU A 123 9.00 -8.93 1.57
C LEU A 123 7.86 -8.08 1.01
N PRO A 124 6.75 -7.84 1.75
CA PRO A 124 5.65 -7.03 1.23
C PRO A 124 6.07 -5.61 0.85
N GLY A 125 6.96 -4.98 1.61
CA GLY A 125 7.49 -3.64 1.32
C GLY A 125 8.40 -3.58 0.07
N TYR A 126 8.83 -4.72 -0.47
CA TYR A 126 9.61 -4.80 -1.72
C TYR A 126 8.80 -5.32 -2.91
N ALA A 127 7.59 -5.83 -2.69
CA ALA A 127 6.75 -6.42 -3.72
C ALA A 127 5.52 -5.57 -4.07
N TRP A 128 4.89 -4.98 -3.08
CA TRP A 128 3.71 -4.14 -3.18
C TRP A 128 4.11 -2.67 -3.31
N TRP A 129 3.75 -2.04 -4.41
CA TRP A 129 4.24 -0.70 -4.75
C TRP A 129 3.86 0.37 -3.74
N ALA A 130 2.58 0.50 -3.39
CA ALA A 130 2.12 1.47 -2.40
C ALA A 130 2.80 1.27 -1.04
N ALA A 131 2.89 0.01 -0.57
CA ALA A 131 3.59 -0.33 0.66
C ALA A 131 5.10 -0.02 0.60
N GLY A 132 5.71 -0.21 -0.57
CA GLY A 132 7.13 0.08 -0.81
C GLY A 132 7.42 1.58 -0.86
N LEU A 133 6.54 2.36 -1.49
CA LEU A 133 6.64 3.83 -1.49
C LEU A 133 6.63 4.38 -0.06
N ASN A 134 5.86 3.79 0.84
CA ASN A 134 5.81 4.19 2.25
C ASN A 134 7.02 3.66 3.03
N SER A 135 7.25 2.36 3.01
CA SER A 135 8.23 1.71 3.89
C SER A 135 9.68 1.97 3.50
N LEU A 136 10.06 1.88 2.22
CA LEU A 136 11.46 1.92 1.82
C LEU A 136 12.18 3.26 2.12
N PRO A 137 11.57 4.44 1.91
CA PRO A 137 12.13 5.71 2.37
C PRO A 137 12.31 5.77 3.89
N MET A 138 11.37 5.23 4.66
CA MET A 138 11.48 5.11 6.12
C MET A 138 12.66 4.21 6.53
N LEU A 139 12.86 3.04 5.86
CA LEU A 139 13.99 2.16 6.14
C LEU A 139 15.33 2.86 5.87
N ALA A 140 15.42 3.60 4.77
CA ALA A 140 16.58 4.42 4.45
C ALA A 140 16.85 5.47 5.55
N ALA A 141 15.80 6.17 5.99
CA ALA A 141 15.91 7.18 7.03
C ALA A 141 16.30 6.59 8.40
N LEU A 142 15.69 5.46 8.82
CA LEU A 142 16.08 4.75 10.05
C LEU A 142 17.59 4.49 10.09
N ALA A 143 18.13 3.91 9.03
CA ALA A 143 19.55 3.59 8.97
C ALA A 143 20.43 4.85 8.86
N TRP A 144 20.05 5.81 8.01
CA TRP A 144 20.84 7.01 7.77
C TRP A 144 20.89 7.93 8.98
N VAL A 145 19.73 8.23 9.59
CA VAL A 145 19.63 9.14 10.74
C VAL A 145 20.30 8.54 11.98
N CYS A 146 20.21 7.20 12.18
CA CYS A 146 20.98 6.53 13.24
C CYS A 146 22.49 6.69 13.05
N ALA A 147 22.99 6.54 11.82
CA ALA A 147 24.41 6.76 11.51
C ALA A 147 24.82 8.23 11.74
N ASP A 148 23.99 9.18 11.31
CA ASP A 148 24.24 10.61 11.51
C ASP A 148 24.22 11.00 12.98
N ALA A 149 23.28 10.47 13.77
CA ALA A 149 23.22 10.68 15.22
C ALA A 149 24.52 10.23 15.91
N LEU A 150 25.00 9.03 15.56
CA LEU A 150 26.25 8.50 16.09
C LEU A 150 27.46 9.35 15.70
N LEU A 151 27.55 9.78 14.44
CA LEU A 151 28.63 10.64 13.95
C LEU A 151 28.57 12.03 14.58
N LEU A 152 27.38 12.62 14.72
CA LEU A 152 27.18 13.90 15.38
C LEU A 152 27.62 13.85 16.84
N VAL A 153 27.21 12.82 17.59
CA VAL A 153 27.60 12.65 19.01
C VAL A 153 29.10 12.44 19.16
N ARG A 154 29.77 11.74 18.21
CA ARG A 154 31.21 11.47 18.25
C ARG A 154 32.07 12.67 17.84
N THR A 155 31.64 13.40 16.80
CA THR A 155 32.47 14.42 16.13
C THR A 155 32.05 15.86 16.40
N GLY A 156 30.79 16.09 16.81
CA GLY A 156 30.19 17.41 16.94
C GLY A 156 29.93 18.14 15.61
N ALA A 157 30.16 17.48 14.46
CA ALA A 157 30.08 18.12 13.14
C ALA A 157 28.62 18.38 12.73
N ARG A 158 28.23 19.65 12.62
CA ARG A 158 26.84 20.11 12.32
C ARG A 158 26.26 19.53 11.03
N ARG A 159 27.10 19.17 10.05
CA ARG A 159 26.64 18.53 8.80
C ARG A 159 25.76 17.31 9.04
N TYR A 160 26.04 16.52 10.07
CA TYR A 160 25.25 15.34 10.40
C TYR A 160 23.88 15.68 11.00
N ALA A 161 23.76 16.81 11.68
CA ALA A 161 22.45 17.30 12.09
C ALA A 161 21.62 17.74 10.87
N VAL A 162 22.23 18.43 9.92
CA VAL A 162 21.56 18.89 8.69
C VAL A 162 21.15 17.70 7.83
N THR A 163 22.08 16.79 7.49
CA THR A 163 21.78 15.64 6.62
C THR A 163 20.75 14.71 7.26
N GLY A 164 20.86 14.45 8.58
CA GLY A 164 19.87 13.64 9.30
C GLY A 164 18.49 14.26 9.30
N THR A 165 18.37 15.59 9.50
CA THR A 165 17.08 16.30 9.46
C THR A 165 16.47 16.28 8.04
N VAL A 166 17.26 16.51 6.99
CA VAL A 166 16.77 16.49 5.60
C VAL A 166 16.28 15.10 5.21
N VAL A 167 17.03 14.04 5.54
CA VAL A 167 16.63 12.66 5.25
C VAL A 167 15.38 12.27 6.05
N PHE A 168 15.29 12.70 7.29
CA PHE A 168 14.10 12.48 8.13
C PHE A 168 12.87 13.18 7.54
N PHE A 169 12.98 14.46 7.16
CA PHE A 169 11.89 15.19 6.51
C PHE A 169 11.46 14.51 5.20
N GLY A 170 12.43 14.10 4.38
CA GLY A 170 12.14 13.34 3.17
C GLY A 170 11.30 12.09 3.45
N ALA A 171 11.63 11.32 4.48
CA ALA A 171 10.88 10.13 4.84
C ALA A 171 9.46 10.42 5.38
N LEU A 172 9.28 11.54 6.11
CA LEU A 172 7.95 11.98 6.56
C LEU A 172 7.02 12.27 5.39
N LEU A 173 7.53 12.82 4.28
CA LEU A 173 6.72 13.05 3.07
C LEU A 173 6.20 11.77 2.42
N PHE A 174 6.79 10.61 2.75
CA PHE A 174 6.36 9.31 2.22
C PHE A 174 5.54 8.50 3.21
N PHE A 175 5.75 8.68 4.51
CA PHE A 175 5.09 7.88 5.52
C PHE A 175 5.14 8.56 6.89
N GLU A 176 3.98 8.86 7.48
CA GLU A 176 3.87 9.47 8.82
C GLU A 176 4.49 8.61 9.92
N LYS A 177 4.51 7.28 9.80
CA LYS A 177 5.21 6.36 10.72
C LYS A 177 6.69 6.71 10.85
N SER A 178 7.28 7.41 9.87
CA SER A 178 8.66 7.90 9.94
C SER A 178 8.90 8.82 11.14
N ALA A 179 7.87 9.37 11.77
CA ALA A 179 7.99 10.14 13.03
C ALA A 179 8.73 9.39 14.15
N ILE A 180 8.77 8.04 14.10
CA ILE A 180 9.53 7.21 15.06
C ILE A 180 11.05 7.31 14.87
N VAL A 181 11.55 7.70 13.68
CA VAL A 181 12.97 7.66 13.30
C VAL A 181 13.90 8.39 14.28
N PRO A 182 13.65 9.64 14.70
CA PRO A 182 14.55 10.33 15.62
C PRO A 182 14.57 9.69 17.02
N PHE A 183 13.48 9.10 17.47
CA PHE A 183 13.43 8.39 18.75
C PHE A 183 14.27 7.11 18.72
N VAL A 184 14.19 6.35 17.61
CA VAL A 184 15.04 5.18 17.37
C VAL A 184 16.51 5.59 17.27
N ALA A 185 16.82 6.68 16.56
CA ALA A 185 18.17 7.17 16.42
C ALA A 185 18.77 7.62 17.76
N PHE A 186 17.97 8.28 18.61
CA PHE A 186 18.36 8.63 19.96
C PHE A 186 18.62 7.38 20.81
N ALA A 187 17.69 6.41 20.81
CA ALA A 187 17.82 5.16 21.56
C ALA A 187 19.06 4.35 21.12
N VAL A 188 19.28 4.21 19.81
CA VAL A 188 20.47 3.52 19.27
C VAL A 188 21.76 4.24 19.69
N ALA A 189 21.81 5.57 19.65
CA ALA A 189 22.98 6.33 20.06
C ALA A 189 23.24 6.20 21.58
N ALA A 190 22.19 6.24 22.40
CA ALA A 190 22.28 6.07 23.84
C ALA A 190 22.73 4.64 24.22
N LEU A 191 22.12 3.61 23.61
CA LEU A 191 22.49 2.21 23.82
C LEU A 191 23.92 1.94 23.35
N TYR A 192 24.33 2.52 22.20
CA TYR A 192 25.71 2.41 21.73
C TYR A 192 26.70 3.01 22.75
N GLY A 193 26.39 4.20 23.30
CA GLY A 193 27.18 4.83 24.35
C GLY A 193 27.26 3.98 25.63
N HIS A 194 26.12 3.44 26.07
CA HIS A 194 26.02 2.55 27.23
C HIS A 194 26.86 1.28 27.07
N VAL A 195 26.72 0.61 25.91
CA VAL A 195 27.41 -0.65 25.63
C VAL A 195 28.92 -0.47 25.50
N THR A 196 29.37 0.58 24.83
CA THR A 196 30.80 0.85 24.61
C THR A 196 31.48 1.58 25.78
N GLY A 197 30.74 2.03 26.79
CA GLY A 197 31.27 2.87 27.85
C GLY A 197 31.65 4.29 27.39
N GLY A 198 31.03 4.74 26.30
CA GLY A 198 31.27 6.06 25.70
C GLY A 198 30.34 7.15 26.26
N ALA A 199 29.59 7.82 25.37
CA ALA A 199 28.70 8.91 25.76
C ALA A 199 27.52 8.44 26.64
N THR A 200 27.25 9.19 27.72
CA THR A 200 26.03 9.02 28.54
C THR A 200 24.79 9.53 27.81
N VAL A 201 23.60 9.14 28.26
CA VAL A 201 22.31 9.62 27.71
C VAL A 201 22.24 11.15 27.67
N ARG A 202 22.69 11.81 28.75
CA ARG A 202 22.77 13.28 28.83
C ARG A 202 23.71 13.87 27.76
N GLN A 203 24.87 13.24 27.53
CA GLN A 203 25.82 13.69 26.52
C GLN A 203 25.27 13.44 25.10
N VAL A 204 24.56 12.35 24.86
CA VAL A 204 23.86 12.09 23.57
C VAL A 204 22.85 13.20 23.30
N TRP A 205 22.04 13.56 24.31
CA TRP A 205 21.11 14.68 24.19
C TRP A 205 21.84 16.00 23.89
N GLN A 206 22.82 16.37 24.70
CA GLN A 206 23.51 17.65 24.57
C GLN A 206 24.26 17.82 23.25
N ARG A 207 24.99 16.78 22.82
CA ARG A 207 25.76 16.83 21.56
C ARG A 207 24.89 16.71 20.33
N GLY A 208 23.78 15.99 20.41
CA GLY A 208 22.83 15.79 19.31
C GLY A 208 21.67 16.80 19.28
N ARG A 209 21.61 17.78 20.22
CA ARG A 209 20.45 18.65 20.41
C ARG A 209 19.94 19.33 19.12
N ALA A 210 20.84 19.73 18.22
CA ALA A 210 20.46 20.35 16.94
C ALA A 210 19.62 19.41 16.08
N LEU A 211 19.98 18.13 16.02
CA LEU A 211 19.19 17.10 15.31
C LEU A 211 17.85 16.84 16.01
N TRP A 212 17.88 16.65 17.34
CA TRP A 212 16.67 16.31 18.09
C TRP A 212 15.62 17.43 18.03
N VAL A 213 16.05 18.68 18.25
CA VAL A 213 15.13 19.84 18.21
C VAL A 213 14.56 20.05 16.81
N ALA A 214 15.40 19.95 15.77
CA ALA A 214 14.93 20.07 14.39
C ALA A 214 13.93 18.98 14.02
N CYS A 215 14.19 17.72 14.38
CA CYS A 215 13.27 16.61 14.15
C CYS A 215 11.96 16.76 14.92
N LEU A 216 12.01 17.19 16.19
CA LEU A 216 10.81 17.42 17.00
C LEU A 216 9.96 18.57 16.45
N ALA A 217 10.60 19.64 15.94
CA ALA A 217 9.88 20.73 15.27
C ALA A 217 9.18 20.26 14.00
N LEU A 218 9.86 19.41 13.20
CA LEU A 218 9.24 18.80 12.01
C LEU A 218 8.07 17.87 12.39
N ILE A 219 8.20 17.07 13.44
CA ILE A 219 7.10 16.22 13.93
C ILE A 219 5.92 17.08 14.35
N ALA A 220 6.16 18.17 15.11
CA ALA A 220 5.09 19.06 15.55
C ALA A 220 4.34 19.69 14.36
N GLY A 221 5.08 20.15 13.34
CA GLY A 221 4.48 20.67 12.11
C GLY A 221 3.71 19.57 11.35
N TRP A 222 4.26 18.35 11.29
CA TRP A 222 3.59 17.23 10.62
C TRP A 222 2.31 16.78 11.33
N VAL A 223 2.31 16.75 12.67
CA VAL A 223 1.11 16.45 13.47
C VAL A 223 0.01 17.48 13.20
N ALA A 224 0.36 18.77 13.06
CA ALA A 224 -0.63 19.79 12.70
C ALA A 224 -1.25 19.54 11.32
N VAL A 225 -0.44 19.17 10.33
CA VAL A 225 -0.94 18.78 8.99
C VAL A 225 -1.80 17.54 9.06
N TYR A 226 -1.34 16.50 9.78
CA TYR A 226 -2.06 15.23 9.92
C TYR A 226 -3.45 15.41 10.55
N VAL A 227 -3.53 16.16 11.65
CA VAL A 227 -4.81 16.43 12.34
C VAL A 227 -5.77 17.29 11.48
N ALA A 228 -5.22 18.14 10.62
CA ALA A 228 -6.02 18.96 9.71
C ALA A 228 -6.57 18.18 8.50
N VAL A 229 -5.94 17.09 8.11
CA VAL A 229 -6.26 16.33 6.89
C VAL A 229 -7.04 15.05 7.19
N VAL A 230 -6.62 14.28 8.19
CA VAL A 230 -7.16 12.93 8.46
C VAL A 230 -8.45 12.99 9.26
N ASP A 231 -9.47 12.30 8.78
CA ASP A 231 -10.72 12.10 9.50
C ASP A 231 -10.54 11.13 10.68
N GLN A 232 -10.62 11.67 11.90
CA GLN A 232 -10.39 10.91 13.14
C GLN A 232 -11.61 10.11 13.63
N GLN A 233 -12.76 10.20 12.99
CA GLN A 233 -14.00 9.52 13.43
C GLN A 233 -13.97 7.99 13.22
N ARG A 234 -12.95 7.47 12.54
CA ARG A 234 -12.83 6.04 12.18
C ARG A 234 -12.09 5.17 13.20
N TRP A 235 -11.69 5.70 14.34
CA TRP A 235 -10.91 4.94 15.31
C TRP A 235 -11.81 4.01 16.13
N SER A 236 -11.59 2.71 15.98
CA SER A 236 -12.15 1.68 16.87
C SER A 236 -11.01 1.05 17.68
N PHE A 237 -11.24 0.84 18.97
CA PHE A 237 -10.23 0.27 19.86
C PHE A 237 -10.76 -1.04 20.46
N ASP A 238 -10.20 -2.17 20.04
CA ASP A 238 -10.41 -3.46 20.67
C ASP A 238 -9.06 -3.97 21.20
N LEU A 239 -8.88 -3.88 22.53
CA LEU A 239 -7.62 -4.26 23.17
C LEU A 239 -7.39 -5.77 23.12
N SER A 240 -8.44 -6.59 23.18
CA SER A 240 -8.31 -8.05 23.13
C SER A 240 -7.86 -8.48 21.74
N MET A 241 -8.51 -7.98 20.70
CA MET A 241 -8.11 -8.23 19.32
C MET A 241 -6.69 -7.70 19.03
N THR A 242 -6.33 -6.54 19.58
CA THR A 242 -4.96 -6.01 19.46
C THR A 242 -3.93 -6.94 20.08
N ALA A 243 -4.20 -7.51 21.25
CA ALA A 243 -3.31 -8.48 21.89
C ALA A 243 -3.18 -9.79 21.06
N ASP A 244 -4.29 -10.27 20.50
CA ASP A 244 -4.32 -11.44 19.64
C ASP A 244 -3.51 -11.22 18.34
N LEU A 245 -3.66 -10.05 17.72
CA LEU A 245 -2.88 -9.66 16.54
C LEU A 245 -1.38 -9.57 16.85
N LEU A 246 -1.00 -8.98 18.00
CA LEU A 246 0.41 -8.93 18.45
C LEU A 246 0.98 -10.32 18.67
N TRP A 247 0.23 -11.20 19.35
CA TRP A 247 0.63 -12.58 19.59
C TRP A 247 0.77 -13.36 18.26
N ARG A 248 -0.18 -13.16 17.36
CA ARG A 248 -0.18 -13.78 16.04
C ARG A 248 1.01 -13.30 15.20
N SER A 249 1.28 -11.99 15.19
CA SER A 249 2.45 -11.43 14.52
C SER A 249 3.77 -11.98 15.07
N MET A 250 3.87 -12.11 16.40
CA MET A 250 5.07 -12.65 17.04
C MET A 250 5.30 -14.11 16.64
N THR A 251 4.26 -14.96 16.75
CA THR A 251 4.38 -16.42 16.58
C THR A 251 4.45 -16.86 15.13
N HIS A 252 3.72 -16.19 14.22
CA HIS A 252 3.63 -16.59 12.81
C HIS A 252 4.48 -15.71 11.87
N GLY A 253 4.86 -14.51 12.32
CA GLY A 253 5.67 -13.57 11.53
C GLY A 253 7.09 -13.43 12.06
N ILE A 254 7.26 -12.71 13.18
CA ILE A 254 8.57 -12.25 13.66
C ILE A 254 9.49 -13.42 13.97
N VAL A 255 9.06 -14.34 14.83
CA VAL A 255 9.91 -15.44 15.30
C VAL A 255 10.31 -16.39 14.17
N PRO A 256 9.42 -16.88 13.29
CA PRO A 256 9.81 -17.61 12.08
C PRO A 256 10.76 -16.82 11.16
N GLY A 257 10.54 -15.51 11.02
CA GLY A 257 11.40 -14.64 10.20
C GLY A 257 12.84 -14.52 10.70
N LEU A 258 13.10 -14.74 12.00
CA LEU A 258 14.47 -14.76 12.56
C LEU A 258 15.29 -15.96 12.05
N VAL A 259 14.65 -17.03 11.61
CA VAL A 259 15.29 -18.21 11.03
C VAL A 259 15.08 -18.33 9.53
N GLY A 260 14.59 -17.26 8.89
CA GLY A 260 14.36 -17.21 7.44
C GLY A 260 13.01 -17.77 6.98
N GLY A 261 12.07 -18.06 7.94
CA GLY A 261 10.67 -18.41 7.61
C GLY A 261 9.85 -17.22 7.09
N PRO A 262 8.55 -17.43 6.78
CA PRO A 262 7.69 -18.54 7.24
C PRO A 262 7.77 -19.82 6.44
N TRP A 263 8.35 -19.87 5.23
CA TRP A 263 8.45 -20.93 4.24
C TRP A 263 7.17 -21.18 3.45
N ASP A 264 5.99 -20.96 4.03
CA ASP A 264 4.71 -21.12 3.37
C ASP A 264 3.88 -19.83 3.47
N TRP A 265 3.11 -19.55 2.40
CA TRP A 265 2.29 -18.38 2.25
C TRP A 265 0.96 -18.77 1.62
N GLN A 266 -0.12 -18.36 2.23
CA GLN A 266 -1.46 -18.51 1.68
C GLN A 266 -1.96 -17.18 1.14
N ARG A 267 -2.90 -17.26 0.21
CA ARG A 267 -3.60 -16.11 -0.36
C ARG A 267 -5.00 -16.51 -0.80
N TRP A 268 -5.95 -15.65 -0.52
CA TRP A 268 -7.28 -15.66 -1.13
C TRP A 268 -7.49 -14.32 -1.82
N ALA A 269 -7.66 -14.33 -3.14
CA ALA A 269 -7.94 -13.10 -3.87
C ALA A 269 -9.23 -12.43 -3.33
N PRO A 270 -9.23 -11.11 -3.13
CA PRO A 270 -8.20 -10.13 -3.43
C PRO A 270 -7.24 -9.82 -2.26
N ALA A 271 -7.14 -10.65 -1.22
CA ALA A 271 -6.23 -10.39 -0.11
C ALA A 271 -4.75 -10.46 -0.51
N SER A 272 -3.86 -9.78 0.24
CA SER A 272 -2.41 -9.97 0.11
C SER A 272 -1.99 -11.33 0.68
N PRO A 273 -0.87 -11.92 0.25
CA PRO A 273 -0.33 -13.11 0.88
C PRO A 273 -0.09 -12.93 2.38
N TRP A 274 -0.34 -13.96 3.15
CA TRP A 274 -0.04 -14.00 4.58
C TRP A 274 0.78 -15.25 4.95
N ALA A 275 1.62 -15.10 5.96
CA ALA A 275 2.52 -16.14 6.45
C ALA A 275 1.76 -17.28 7.14
N THR A 276 2.01 -18.52 6.73
CA THR A 276 1.47 -19.75 7.36
C THR A 276 2.59 -20.71 7.72
N PRO A 277 3.48 -20.34 8.69
CA PRO A 277 4.64 -21.14 9.00
C PRO A 277 4.25 -22.53 9.52
N PRO A 278 4.91 -23.61 9.05
CA PRO A 278 4.81 -24.91 9.68
C PRO A 278 5.22 -24.87 11.15
N ALA A 279 4.61 -25.70 12.00
CA ALA A 279 4.90 -25.74 13.43
C ALA A 279 6.41 -25.91 13.74
N ALA A 280 7.11 -26.71 12.93
CA ALA A 280 8.56 -26.90 13.06
C ALA A 280 9.34 -25.57 12.91
N VAL A 281 8.96 -24.71 11.99
CA VAL A 281 9.62 -23.39 11.79
C VAL A 281 9.36 -22.45 12.96
N MET A 282 8.13 -22.48 13.51
CA MET A 282 7.79 -21.70 14.71
C MET A 282 8.63 -22.18 15.91
N VAL A 283 8.70 -23.48 16.16
CA VAL A 283 9.48 -24.06 17.26
C VAL A 283 10.98 -23.76 17.10
N LEU A 284 11.53 -23.97 15.90
CA LEU A 284 12.93 -23.64 15.60
C LEU A 284 13.22 -22.15 15.81
N GLY A 285 12.30 -21.27 15.42
CA GLY A 285 12.41 -19.83 15.65
C GLY A 285 12.50 -19.49 17.13
N TRP A 286 11.63 -20.05 17.96
CA TRP A 286 11.66 -19.85 19.41
C TRP A 286 12.94 -20.39 20.05
N ILE A 287 13.39 -21.58 19.67
CA ILE A 287 14.65 -22.16 20.15
C ILE A 287 15.83 -21.28 19.73
N ALA A 288 15.88 -20.83 18.48
CA ALA A 288 16.93 -19.94 17.99
C ALA A 288 16.94 -18.61 18.74
N LEU A 289 15.79 -17.98 18.96
CA LEU A 289 15.67 -16.75 19.72
C LEU A 289 16.17 -16.93 21.15
N ALA A 290 15.69 -17.97 21.85
CA ALA A 290 16.12 -18.27 23.22
C ALA A 290 17.63 -18.54 23.30
N ALA A 291 18.19 -19.29 22.35
CA ALA A 291 19.62 -19.57 22.26
C ALA A 291 20.44 -18.28 22.02
N VAL A 292 20.01 -17.41 21.10
CA VAL A 292 20.71 -16.14 20.82
C VAL A 292 20.66 -15.22 22.04
N VAL A 293 19.50 -15.09 22.69
CA VAL A 293 19.35 -14.30 23.93
C VAL A 293 20.27 -14.84 25.01
N ALA A 294 20.20 -16.16 25.31
CA ALA A 294 21.01 -16.80 26.33
C ALA A 294 22.52 -16.64 26.07
N VAL A 295 22.97 -17.02 24.85
CA VAL A 295 24.39 -16.92 24.48
C VAL A 295 24.91 -15.50 24.55
N THR A 296 24.13 -14.52 24.07
CA THR A 296 24.57 -13.11 24.08
C THR A 296 24.62 -12.55 25.50
N LEU A 297 23.63 -12.81 26.36
CA LEU A 297 23.62 -12.38 27.74
C LEU A 297 24.71 -13.06 28.59
N LEU A 298 25.04 -14.31 28.32
CA LEU A 298 26.11 -15.04 28.99
C LEU A 298 27.50 -14.56 28.56
N ARG A 299 27.69 -14.22 27.29
CA ARG A 299 28.99 -13.84 26.73
C ARG A 299 29.32 -12.36 26.76
N LYS A 300 28.31 -11.51 26.72
CA LYS A 300 28.46 -10.07 26.58
C LYS A 300 28.00 -9.34 27.85
N GLN A 301 28.61 -8.21 28.11
CA GLN A 301 28.20 -7.29 29.18
C GLN A 301 27.20 -6.26 28.64
N ARG A 302 26.37 -5.69 29.52
CA ARG A 302 25.51 -4.51 29.24
C ARG A 302 24.45 -4.72 28.13
N LEU A 303 24.05 -5.97 27.82
CA LEU A 303 23.09 -6.25 26.76
C LEU A 303 21.62 -6.25 27.18
N GLY A 304 21.31 -6.27 28.47
CA GLY A 304 19.92 -6.25 28.97
C GLY A 304 19.09 -5.14 28.33
N PRO A 305 19.53 -3.86 28.39
CA PRO A 305 18.80 -2.75 27.77
C PRO A 305 18.64 -2.87 26.25
N VAL A 306 19.58 -3.52 25.54
CA VAL A 306 19.49 -3.73 24.09
C VAL A 306 18.37 -4.73 23.76
N TRP A 307 18.25 -5.83 24.53
CA TRP A 307 17.16 -6.80 24.36
C TRP A 307 15.80 -6.21 24.75
N LEU A 308 15.75 -5.39 25.81
CA LEU A 308 14.52 -4.67 26.18
C LEU A 308 14.09 -3.69 25.10
N ALA A 309 15.04 -3.01 24.47
CA ALA A 309 14.74 -2.13 23.33
C ALA A 309 14.25 -2.90 22.10
N ALA A 310 14.82 -4.09 21.82
CA ALA A 310 14.36 -4.96 20.74
C ALA A 310 12.91 -5.44 20.96
N LEU A 311 12.60 -5.93 22.16
CA LEU A 311 11.25 -6.34 22.53
C LEU A 311 10.27 -5.16 22.51
N GLY A 312 10.68 -4.04 23.13
CA GLY A 312 9.86 -2.82 23.19
C GLY A 312 9.52 -2.30 21.79
N TYR A 313 10.49 -2.30 20.87
CA TYR A 313 10.23 -1.89 19.50
C TYR A 313 9.37 -2.88 18.73
N ALA A 314 9.56 -4.19 18.92
CA ALA A 314 8.74 -5.21 18.27
C ALA A 314 7.24 -5.08 18.62
N VAL A 315 6.95 -4.58 19.83
CA VAL A 315 5.57 -4.25 20.26
C VAL A 315 5.16 -2.87 19.75
N ALA A 316 5.98 -1.84 20.02
CA ALA A 316 5.62 -0.45 19.77
C ALA A 316 5.40 -0.12 18.27
N CYS A 317 6.12 -0.78 17.36
CA CYS A 317 5.96 -0.55 15.92
C CYS A 317 4.61 -1.04 15.36
N GLN A 318 3.89 -1.88 16.10
CA GLN A 318 2.64 -2.52 15.66
C GLN A 318 1.41 -2.04 16.44
N VAL A 319 1.57 -1.70 17.73
CA VAL A 319 0.45 -1.33 18.62
C VAL A 319 -0.43 -0.22 18.03
N PRO A 320 0.09 0.92 17.55
CA PRO A 320 -0.76 1.96 16.99
C PRO A 320 -1.59 1.47 15.80
N ILE A 321 -0.98 0.65 14.93
CA ILE A 321 -1.63 0.13 13.72
C ILE A 321 -2.75 -0.84 14.10
N TYR A 322 -2.48 -1.77 15.02
CA TYR A 322 -3.49 -2.75 15.41
C TYR A 322 -4.62 -2.11 16.22
N LEU A 323 -4.33 -1.14 17.09
CA LEU A 323 -5.37 -0.37 17.77
C LEU A 323 -6.32 0.32 16.79
N MET A 324 -5.79 0.94 15.74
CA MET A 324 -6.60 1.63 14.72
C MET A 324 -7.37 0.69 13.80
N ARG A 325 -6.93 -0.56 13.67
CA ARG A 325 -7.50 -1.55 12.72
C ARG A 325 -8.17 -2.73 13.42
N SER A 326 -8.24 -2.73 14.77
CA SER A 326 -8.85 -3.81 15.53
C SER A 326 -10.35 -3.58 15.72
N SER A 327 -11.12 -4.60 15.37
CA SER A 327 -12.56 -4.69 15.64
C SER A 327 -12.93 -6.17 15.80
N ARG A 328 -14.11 -6.46 16.27
CA ARG A 328 -14.62 -7.85 16.36
C ARG A 328 -14.68 -8.60 15.02
N PHE A 329 -14.53 -7.90 13.90
CA PHE A 329 -14.55 -8.46 12.56
C PHE A 329 -13.15 -8.56 11.93
N THR A 330 -12.12 -8.13 12.65
CA THR A 330 -10.74 -8.13 12.12
C THR A 330 -10.21 -9.55 12.05
N ALA A 331 -9.77 -9.96 10.87
CA ALA A 331 -9.16 -11.26 10.66
C ALA A 331 -7.73 -11.30 11.24
N LEU A 332 -7.37 -12.38 11.95
CA LEU A 332 -6.05 -12.55 12.56
C LEU A 332 -4.92 -12.63 11.51
N GLU A 333 -5.24 -13.01 10.28
CA GLU A 333 -4.35 -13.03 9.12
C GLU A 333 -3.77 -11.65 8.80
N LEU A 334 -4.42 -10.56 9.22
CA LEU A 334 -3.89 -9.19 9.11
C LEU A 334 -2.47 -9.11 9.69
N ALA A 335 -2.23 -9.72 10.85
CA ALA A 335 -0.92 -9.73 11.51
C ALA A 335 0.13 -10.58 10.77
N GLN A 336 -0.31 -11.52 9.94
CA GLN A 336 0.54 -12.45 9.19
C GLN A 336 0.94 -11.91 7.81
N THR A 337 0.37 -10.78 7.36
CA THR A 337 0.74 -10.15 6.08
C THR A 337 2.15 -9.57 6.08
N LEU A 338 2.76 -9.39 7.24
CA LEU A 338 4.10 -8.84 7.52
C LEU A 338 4.35 -7.42 6.96
N ARG A 339 3.36 -6.81 6.33
CA ARG A 339 3.51 -5.46 5.71
C ARG A 339 3.84 -4.34 6.70
N TYR A 340 3.62 -4.57 7.99
CA TYR A 340 3.86 -3.61 9.07
C TYR A 340 5.21 -3.79 9.77
N LEU A 341 6.03 -4.78 9.34
CA LEU A 341 7.28 -5.18 9.99
C LEU A 341 8.60 -4.77 9.29
N PRO A 342 8.63 -4.13 8.10
CA PRO A 342 9.89 -3.81 7.45
C PRO A 342 10.82 -2.94 8.32
N ASP A 343 10.29 -1.97 9.06
CA ASP A 343 11.06 -1.10 9.98
C ASP A 343 11.67 -1.88 11.15
N LEU A 344 10.98 -2.88 11.68
CA LEU A 344 11.51 -3.76 12.72
C LEU A 344 12.80 -4.44 12.25
N VAL A 345 12.90 -4.87 11.01
CA VAL A 345 14.09 -5.50 10.45
C VAL A 345 15.33 -4.61 10.56
N VAL A 346 15.19 -3.35 10.18
CA VAL A 346 16.31 -2.38 10.26
C VAL A 346 16.67 -2.11 11.71
N VAL A 347 15.68 -1.94 12.59
CA VAL A 347 15.94 -1.69 14.02
C VAL A 347 16.62 -2.87 14.68
N LEU A 348 16.18 -4.12 14.40
CA LEU A 348 16.85 -5.32 14.90
C LEU A 348 18.30 -5.43 14.42
N ALA A 349 18.57 -5.09 13.15
CA ALA A 349 19.94 -5.07 12.61
C ALA A 349 20.81 -4.01 13.31
N LEU A 350 20.27 -2.80 13.54
CA LEU A 350 20.97 -1.73 14.28
C LEU A 350 21.26 -2.15 15.73
N LEU A 351 20.27 -2.71 16.43
CA LEU A 351 20.44 -3.21 17.81
C LEU A 351 21.41 -4.40 17.87
N ALA A 352 21.38 -5.30 16.87
CA ALA A 352 22.38 -6.36 16.78
C ALA A 352 23.79 -5.78 16.59
N ALA A 353 23.96 -4.74 15.77
CA ALA A 353 25.23 -4.05 15.61
C ALA A 353 25.69 -3.40 16.92
N VAL A 354 24.81 -2.77 17.70
CA VAL A 354 25.09 -2.29 19.06
C VAL A 354 25.57 -3.43 19.95
N GLY A 355 24.85 -4.55 19.96
CA GLY A 355 25.19 -5.72 20.78
C GLY A 355 26.54 -6.33 20.42
N LEU A 356 26.91 -6.33 19.15
CA LEU A 356 28.24 -6.80 18.68
C LEU A 356 29.39 -5.91 19.17
N CYS A 357 29.11 -4.63 19.47
CA CYS A 357 30.09 -3.71 20.07
C CYS A 357 30.30 -3.92 21.58
N ALA A 358 29.43 -4.68 22.24
CA ALA A 358 29.51 -4.94 23.67
C ALA A 358 30.78 -5.70 24.06
N PRO A 359 31.42 -5.37 25.22
CA PRO A 359 32.59 -6.08 25.71
C PRO A 359 32.22 -7.52 26.11
N ASN A 360 33.18 -8.42 25.93
CA ASN A 360 33.01 -9.83 26.36
C ASN A 360 33.16 -9.92 27.90
N ARG A 361 32.49 -10.90 28.52
CA ARG A 361 32.70 -11.27 29.93
C ARG A 361 33.95 -12.14 30.05
N ASP A 362 34.76 -11.94 31.08
CA ASP A 362 36.05 -12.64 31.27
C ASP A 362 35.90 -14.17 31.37
N ARG A 363 34.77 -14.66 31.90
CA ARG A 363 34.46 -16.09 32.00
C ARG A 363 34.23 -16.77 30.63
N ALA A 364 34.09 -16.02 29.53
CA ALA A 364 33.78 -16.58 28.21
C ALA A 364 35.04 -17.09 27.45
N ARG A 365 36.24 -16.98 28.02
CA ARG A 365 37.52 -17.42 27.41
C ARG A 365 37.61 -18.94 27.16
N TRP A 366 36.83 -19.76 27.85
CA TRP A 366 36.84 -21.24 27.77
C TRP A 366 36.30 -21.82 26.46
N LEU A 367 35.76 -21.01 25.56
CA LEU A 367 35.14 -21.45 24.31
C LEU A 367 35.86 -20.92 23.06
N ASP A 368 37.13 -20.56 23.16
CA ASP A 368 37.93 -19.99 22.08
C ASP A 368 38.57 -21.05 21.16
N ALA A 369 37.77 -21.94 20.56
CA ALA A 369 38.17 -22.65 19.35
C ALA A 369 37.87 -21.76 18.14
N SER A 370 38.79 -20.88 17.74
CA SER A 370 38.55 -19.77 16.81
C SER A 370 38.07 -20.21 15.41
N ARG A 371 38.55 -21.35 14.89
CA ARG A 371 38.14 -21.89 13.57
C ARG A 371 36.75 -22.52 13.60
N ALA A 372 36.45 -23.36 14.58
CA ALA A 372 35.14 -24.02 14.72
C ALA A 372 34.01 -22.96 14.91
N ARG A 373 34.27 -21.89 15.66
CA ARG A 373 33.34 -20.79 15.86
C ARG A 373 33.06 -20.01 14.55
N SER A 374 34.12 -19.71 13.79
CA SER A 374 33.98 -19.02 12.50
C SER A 374 33.20 -19.86 11.51
N LEU A 375 33.48 -21.17 11.43
CA LEU A 375 32.74 -22.11 10.59
C LEU A 375 31.27 -22.18 11.01
N GLY A 376 30.97 -22.29 12.31
CA GLY A 376 29.60 -22.32 12.83
C GLY A 376 28.81 -21.06 12.45
N ILE A 377 29.40 -19.85 12.56
CA ILE A 377 28.75 -18.60 12.14
C ILE A 377 28.47 -18.62 10.64
N VAL A 378 29.41 -19.06 9.82
CA VAL A 378 29.21 -19.15 8.35
C VAL A 378 28.10 -20.14 8.01
N CYS A 379 28.09 -21.34 8.64
CA CYS A 379 27.04 -22.33 8.44
C CYS A 379 25.66 -21.80 8.83
N VAL A 380 25.51 -21.20 10.02
CA VAL A 380 24.24 -20.65 10.49
C VAL A 380 23.76 -19.51 9.56
N THR A 381 24.68 -18.63 9.15
CA THR A 381 24.34 -17.54 8.23
C THR A 381 23.95 -18.09 6.85
N GLY A 382 24.63 -19.10 6.36
CA GLY A 382 24.30 -19.78 5.11
C GLY A 382 22.94 -20.46 5.14
N LEU A 383 22.64 -21.20 6.21
CA LEU A 383 21.33 -21.83 6.44
C LEU A 383 20.21 -20.76 6.50
N PHE A 384 20.45 -19.67 7.20
CA PHE A 384 19.50 -18.55 7.24
C PHE A 384 19.23 -17.97 5.83
N VAL A 385 20.26 -17.76 5.03
CA VAL A 385 20.10 -17.25 3.65
C VAL A 385 19.31 -18.23 2.80
N VAL A 386 19.64 -19.53 2.84
CA VAL A 386 18.92 -20.57 2.09
C VAL A 386 17.45 -20.62 2.52
N SER A 387 17.17 -20.63 3.82
CA SER A 387 15.82 -20.56 4.39
C SER A 387 15.05 -19.31 3.91
N SER A 388 15.70 -18.15 3.95
CA SER A 388 15.11 -16.87 3.51
C SER A 388 14.83 -16.84 2.00
N LEU A 389 15.70 -17.43 1.19
CA LEU A 389 15.51 -17.54 -0.26
C LEU A 389 14.35 -18.47 -0.60
N TYR A 390 14.21 -19.57 0.13
CA TYR A 390 13.07 -20.48 0.00
C TYR A 390 11.75 -19.76 0.32
N SER A 391 11.68 -19.07 1.47
CA SER A 391 10.53 -18.22 1.84
C SER A 391 10.24 -17.13 0.80
N THR A 392 11.28 -16.54 0.21
CA THR A 392 11.10 -15.50 -0.83
C THR A 392 10.54 -16.11 -2.11
N ALA A 393 10.98 -17.30 -2.48
CA ALA A 393 10.48 -18.00 -3.67
C ALA A 393 9.00 -18.40 -3.52
N THR A 394 8.63 -18.98 -2.37
CA THR A 394 7.22 -19.33 -2.08
C THR A 394 6.32 -18.09 -1.97
N PHE A 395 6.82 -16.98 -1.39
CA PHE A 395 6.11 -15.70 -1.42
C PHE A 395 5.86 -15.22 -2.85
N LEU A 396 6.87 -15.28 -3.72
CA LEU A 396 6.74 -14.84 -5.11
C LEU A 396 5.69 -15.65 -5.88
N VAL A 397 5.60 -16.96 -5.63
CA VAL A 397 4.54 -17.80 -6.21
C VAL A 397 3.17 -17.30 -5.79
N SER A 398 2.95 -17.12 -4.48
CA SER A 398 1.69 -16.59 -3.95
C SER A 398 1.41 -15.14 -4.39
N TRP A 399 2.45 -14.29 -4.51
CA TRP A 399 2.30 -12.91 -4.96
C TRP A 399 1.89 -12.79 -6.43
N ARG A 400 2.36 -13.71 -7.27
CA ARG A 400 1.99 -13.78 -8.70
C ARG A 400 0.57 -14.25 -8.96
N ASP A 401 -0.06 -14.93 -8.02
CA ASP A 401 -1.47 -15.29 -8.08
C ASP A 401 -2.33 -14.03 -7.88
N ASN A 402 -2.35 -13.19 -8.91
CA ASN A 402 -3.00 -11.89 -8.92
C ASN A 402 -3.79 -11.70 -10.23
N PRO A 403 -5.13 -11.70 -10.17
CA PRO A 403 -5.99 -11.59 -11.36
C PRO A 403 -5.87 -10.23 -12.07
N THR A 404 -5.38 -9.21 -11.39
CA THR A 404 -5.31 -7.83 -11.88
C THR A 404 -4.50 -7.71 -13.19
N ARG A 405 -3.43 -8.51 -13.34
CA ARG A 405 -2.59 -8.47 -14.55
C ARG A 405 -3.37 -8.82 -15.81
N ASP A 406 -4.06 -9.95 -15.77
CA ASP A 406 -4.79 -10.46 -16.95
C ASP A 406 -6.03 -9.62 -17.20
N TYR A 407 -6.74 -9.21 -16.15
CA TYR A 407 -7.86 -8.29 -16.26
C TYR A 407 -7.47 -6.97 -16.95
N LEU A 408 -6.45 -6.27 -16.43
CA LEU A 408 -6.05 -4.97 -16.99
C LEU A 408 -5.52 -5.08 -18.43
N ARG A 409 -4.75 -6.12 -18.77
CA ARG A 409 -4.27 -6.33 -20.14
C ARG A 409 -5.42 -6.56 -21.11
N THR A 410 -6.38 -7.40 -20.73
CA THR A 410 -7.56 -7.69 -21.53
C THR A 410 -8.43 -6.44 -21.70
N ALA A 411 -8.66 -5.70 -20.60
CA ALA A 411 -9.43 -4.46 -20.63
C ALA A 411 -8.78 -3.39 -21.53
N GLN A 412 -7.47 -3.16 -21.40
CA GLN A 412 -6.75 -2.20 -22.24
C GLN A 412 -6.87 -2.56 -23.73
N ALA A 413 -6.69 -3.83 -24.08
CA ALA A 413 -6.82 -4.28 -25.46
C ALA A 413 -8.25 -4.10 -26.00
N GLY A 414 -9.28 -4.44 -25.21
CA GLY A 414 -10.69 -4.27 -25.58
C GLY A 414 -11.08 -2.79 -25.73
N LEU A 415 -10.64 -1.94 -24.80
CA LEU A 415 -10.89 -0.50 -24.85
C LEU A 415 -10.21 0.16 -26.07
N ALA A 416 -8.95 -0.22 -26.38
CA ALA A 416 -8.24 0.28 -27.54
C ALA A 416 -8.92 -0.15 -28.86
N ALA A 417 -9.37 -1.40 -28.96
CA ALA A 417 -10.12 -1.88 -30.12
C ALA A 417 -11.45 -1.12 -30.31
N ALA A 418 -12.18 -0.87 -29.23
CA ALA A 418 -13.41 -0.09 -29.25
C ALA A 418 -13.17 1.38 -29.67
N HIS A 419 -12.10 1.99 -29.18
CA HIS A 419 -11.68 3.34 -29.60
C HIS A 419 -11.37 3.40 -31.10
N ALA A 420 -10.59 2.45 -31.60
CA ALA A 420 -10.25 2.36 -33.04
C ALA A 420 -11.49 2.17 -33.91
N ALA A 421 -12.52 1.47 -33.42
CA ALA A 421 -13.80 1.29 -34.09
C ALA A 421 -14.76 2.49 -33.93
N SER A 422 -14.35 3.59 -33.29
CA SER A 422 -15.20 4.75 -32.96
C SER A 422 -16.51 4.34 -32.27
N ALA A 423 -16.41 3.40 -31.31
CA ALA A 423 -17.56 2.91 -30.57
C ALA A 423 -18.27 4.03 -29.79
N ALA A 424 -19.55 3.85 -29.51
CA ALA A 424 -20.31 4.75 -28.65
C ALA A 424 -19.66 4.88 -27.27
N PRO A 425 -19.90 5.98 -26.53
CA PRO A 425 -19.43 6.15 -25.17
C PRO A 425 -19.85 4.98 -24.29
N MET A 426 -19.04 4.65 -23.30
CA MET A 426 -19.37 3.65 -22.29
C MET A 426 -19.99 4.29 -21.07
N LEU A 427 -20.95 3.62 -20.44
CA LEU A 427 -21.35 3.96 -19.08
C LEU A 427 -20.20 3.65 -18.11
N ASP A 428 -20.02 4.52 -17.12
CA ASP A 428 -19.08 4.24 -16.05
C ASP A 428 -19.59 3.08 -15.19
N GLN A 429 -18.71 2.19 -14.79
CA GLN A 429 -19.04 0.98 -14.04
C GLN A 429 -17.94 0.66 -13.02
N GLU A 430 -18.27 -0.11 -12.00
CA GLU A 430 -17.28 -0.68 -11.10
C GLU A 430 -16.47 -1.77 -11.84
N VAL A 431 -15.17 -1.83 -11.60
CA VAL A 431 -14.32 -2.95 -12.06
C VAL A 431 -14.61 -4.20 -11.23
N ASP A 432 -14.11 -5.36 -11.68
CA ASP A 432 -14.31 -6.61 -10.93
C ASP A 432 -13.81 -6.50 -9.48
N PRO A 433 -14.57 -6.94 -8.46
CA PRO A 433 -14.18 -6.89 -7.05
C PRO A 433 -12.90 -7.63 -6.69
N LEU A 434 -12.47 -8.61 -7.51
CA LEU A 434 -11.17 -9.27 -7.34
C LEU A 434 -9.99 -8.38 -7.77
N VAL A 435 -10.26 -7.33 -8.53
CA VAL A 435 -9.27 -6.31 -8.95
C VAL A 435 -9.27 -5.16 -7.96
N LEU A 436 -10.44 -4.53 -7.72
CA LEU A 436 -10.58 -3.44 -6.74
C LEU A 436 -12.01 -3.40 -6.21
N GLN A 437 -12.18 -3.61 -4.91
CA GLN A 437 -13.50 -3.67 -4.27
C GLN A 437 -14.16 -2.29 -4.15
N ARG A 438 -15.48 -2.31 -3.96
CA ARG A 438 -16.34 -1.12 -3.82
C ARG A 438 -15.92 -0.19 -2.67
N VAL A 439 -15.25 -0.69 -1.63
CA VAL A 439 -14.74 0.16 -0.55
C VAL A 439 -13.74 1.21 -1.03
N ALA A 440 -13.13 1.00 -2.20
CA ALA A 440 -12.24 1.96 -2.86
C ALA A 440 -12.97 2.95 -3.78
N TRP A 441 -14.31 3.07 -3.67
CA TRP A 441 -15.05 4.05 -4.46
C TRP A 441 -14.54 5.49 -4.17
N PRO A 442 -14.37 6.35 -5.20
CA PRO A 442 -14.70 6.16 -6.63
C PRO A 442 -13.59 5.54 -7.49
N GLU A 443 -12.41 5.21 -6.93
CA GLU A 443 -11.25 4.73 -7.68
C GLU A 443 -11.46 3.35 -8.32
N ASN A 444 -12.45 2.58 -7.86
CA ASN A 444 -12.88 1.32 -8.48
C ASN A 444 -13.76 1.51 -9.73
N LEU A 445 -14.06 2.75 -10.13
CA LEU A 445 -14.78 3.03 -11.37
C LEU A 445 -13.85 2.98 -12.59
N THR A 446 -14.40 2.52 -13.72
CA THR A 446 -13.65 2.44 -15.00
C THR A 446 -13.15 3.80 -15.46
N SER A 447 -13.92 4.87 -15.23
CA SER A 447 -13.51 6.24 -15.55
C SER A 447 -12.30 6.71 -14.77
N HIS A 448 -12.12 6.24 -13.53
CA HIS A 448 -10.95 6.53 -12.68
C HIS A 448 -9.76 5.63 -13.05
N MET A 449 -9.97 4.32 -13.08
CA MET A 449 -8.90 3.36 -13.35
C MET A 449 -8.25 3.56 -14.72
N PHE A 450 -9.04 3.86 -15.75
CA PHE A 450 -8.56 4.06 -17.11
C PHE A 450 -8.50 5.54 -17.53
N ALA A 451 -8.55 6.49 -16.58
CA ALA A 451 -8.58 7.92 -16.83
C ALA A 451 -7.47 8.40 -17.79
N LEU A 452 -6.25 7.91 -17.61
CA LEU A 452 -5.06 8.32 -18.38
C LEU A 452 -4.84 7.54 -19.68
N LEU A 453 -5.63 6.52 -19.97
CA LEU A 453 -5.54 5.84 -21.25
C LEU A 453 -6.07 6.74 -22.37
N ARG A 454 -5.26 6.95 -23.42
CA ARG A 454 -5.66 7.75 -24.58
C ARG A 454 -6.54 6.95 -25.54
N GLU A 455 -6.23 5.68 -25.71
CA GLU A 455 -6.93 4.76 -26.60
C GLU A 455 -8.06 4.05 -25.85
N ARG A 456 -9.16 4.76 -25.61
CA ARG A 456 -10.37 4.24 -24.99
C ARG A 456 -11.60 5.00 -25.47
N PRO A 457 -12.81 4.42 -25.42
CA PRO A 457 -14.06 5.16 -25.57
C PRO A 457 -14.19 6.23 -24.47
N GLU A 458 -14.98 7.25 -24.74
CA GLU A 458 -15.38 8.21 -23.71
C GLU A 458 -16.26 7.54 -22.66
N PHE A 459 -16.09 7.88 -21.39
CA PHE A 459 -17.03 7.52 -20.33
C PHE A 459 -18.06 8.63 -20.20
N ALA A 460 -19.34 8.28 -20.39
CA ALA A 460 -20.45 9.22 -20.36
C ALA A 460 -21.62 8.68 -19.51
N PRO A 461 -22.47 9.54 -19.01
CA PRO A 461 -23.63 9.11 -18.21
C PRO A 461 -24.72 8.43 -19.05
N ALA A 462 -24.65 8.49 -20.38
CA ALA A 462 -25.61 7.88 -21.31
C ALA A 462 -24.92 7.28 -22.54
N THR A 463 -25.47 6.17 -23.05
CA THR A 463 -25.00 5.51 -24.27
C THR A 463 -26.13 4.86 -25.06
N THR A 464 -25.95 4.71 -26.37
CA THR A 464 -26.86 3.96 -27.25
C THR A 464 -26.43 2.53 -27.52
N ASP A 465 -25.15 2.19 -27.18
CA ASP A 465 -24.57 0.85 -27.32
C ASP A 465 -24.05 0.41 -25.94
N LEU A 466 -24.83 -0.45 -25.27
CA LEU A 466 -24.53 -0.85 -23.90
C LEU A 466 -23.47 -1.94 -23.88
N ARG A 467 -22.29 -1.61 -23.40
CA ARG A 467 -21.16 -2.51 -23.20
C ARG A 467 -20.64 -2.46 -21.79
N MET A 468 -19.97 -3.54 -21.36
CA MET A 468 -19.32 -3.61 -20.07
C MET A 468 -18.02 -4.42 -20.13
N LEU A 469 -17.13 -4.19 -19.16
CA LEU A 469 -16.02 -5.08 -18.87
C LEU A 469 -16.53 -6.22 -17.98
N ASP A 470 -16.37 -7.46 -18.42
CA ASP A 470 -16.72 -8.64 -17.62
C ASP A 470 -15.64 -8.92 -16.54
N SER A 471 -15.84 -9.97 -15.73
CA SER A 471 -14.91 -10.34 -14.65
C SER A 471 -13.50 -10.72 -15.13
N SER A 472 -13.32 -11.00 -16.40
CA SER A 472 -12.01 -11.25 -17.04
C SER A 472 -11.40 -10.01 -17.70
N GLY A 473 -12.10 -8.87 -17.67
CA GLY A 473 -11.69 -7.61 -18.32
C GLY A 473 -12.05 -7.56 -19.81
N ARG A 474 -12.82 -8.51 -20.35
CA ARG A 474 -13.25 -8.46 -21.76
C ARG A 474 -14.37 -7.44 -21.93
N LEU A 475 -14.27 -6.62 -22.96
CA LEU A 475 -15.35 -5.72 -23.35
C LEU A 475 -16.42 -6.51 -24.12
N VAL A 476 -17.59 -6.70 -23.49
CA VAL A 476 -18.70 -7.49 -23.99
C VAL A 476 -19.98 -6.66 -24.12
N GLY A 477 -20.94 -7.11 -24.93
CA GLY A 477 -22.29 -6.56 -24.91
C GLY A 477 -22.94 -6.73 -23.54
N ALA A 478 -23.71 -5.73 -23.13
CA ALA A 478 -24.38 -5.75 -21.84
C ALA A 478 -25.88 -5.56 -21.96
N LYS A 479 -26.59 -5.95 -20.91
CA LYS A 479 -28.02 -5.71 -20.69
C LYS A 479 -28.27 -5.16 -19.31
N VAL A 480 -29.39 -4.49 -19.13
CA VAL A 480 -29.87 -4.05 -17.82
C VAL A 480 -30.56 -5.23 -17.13
N THR A 481 -30.12 -5.62 -15.92
CA THR A 481 -30.85 -6.60 -15.09
C THR A 481 -32.16 -6.00 -14.63
N TRP A 482 -33.19 -6.82 -14.56
CA TRP A 482 -34.53 -6.34 -14.23
C TRP A 482 -34.73 -6.33 -12.71
N VAL A 483 -34.38 -5.23 -12.05
CA VAL A 483 -34.63 -5.02 -10.60
C VAL A 483 -35.95 -4.31 -10.41
N ARG A 484 -36.22 -3.26 -11.19
CA ARG A 484 -37.47 -2.52 -11.27
C ARG A 484 -37.82 -2.20 -12.73
N SER A 485 -39.06 -1.74 -12.96
CA SER A 485 -39.53 -1.27 -14.24
C SER A 485 -40.22 0.07 -14.14
N ILE A 486 -40.03 0.89 -15.16
CA ILE A 486 -40.87 2.06 -15.37
C ILE A 486 -42.29 1.54 -15.68
N ARG A 487 -43.29 1.96 -14.89
CA ARG A 487 -44.69 1.59 -15.14
C ARG A 487 -45.20 2.13 -16.48
N PRO A 488 -46.09 1.46 -17.18
CA PRO A 488 -46.70 2.01 -18.39
C PRO A 488 -47.31 3.39 -18.17
N GLY A 489 -47.06 4.30 -19.10
CA GLY A 489 -47.62 5.66 -19.02
C GLY A 489 -49.10 5.72 -19.36
N PRO A 490 -49.72 6.90 -19.13
CA PRO A 490 -51.19 7.06 -19.30
C PRO A 490 -51.67 7.04 -20.75
N ASP A 491 -50.77 7.35 -21.72
CA ASP A 491 -51.14 7.30 -23.14
C ASP A 491 -50.63 6.01 -23.80
N PRO A 492 -51.53 5.17 -24.32
CA PRO A 492 -51.16 3.90 -24.98
C PRO A 492 -50.25 4.05 -26.19
N ARG A 493 -50.23 5.20 -26.85
CA ARG A 493 -49.42 5.48 -28.06
C ARG A 493 -48.12 6.22 -27.77
N CYS A 494 -48.06 6.96 -26.66
CA CYS A 494 -46.90 7.78 -26.31
C CYS A 494 -46.23 7.35 -24.97
N GLY A 495 -46.95 6.64 -24.10
CA GLY A 495 -46.48 6.38 -22.76
C GLY A 495 -46.51 7.66 -21.90
N TYR A 496 -45.38 8.27 -21.70
CA TYR A 496 -45.22 9.56 -21.02
C TYR A 496 -44.79 10.62 -22.02
N LEU A 497 -45.59 11.67 -22.19
CA LEU A 497 -45.25 12.83 -23.01
C LEU A 497 -44.39 13.80 -22.19
N VAL A 498 -43.14 13.98 -22.59
CA VAL A 498 -42.16 14.86 -21.95
C VAL A 498 -41.94 16.11 -22.82
N GLN A 499 -42.10 17.28 -22.22
CA GLN A 499 -41.98 18.60 -22.84
C GLN A 499 -41.13 19.52 -21.96
N PRO A 500 -40.64 20.69 -22.46
CA PRO A 500 -39.75 21.57 -21.70
C PRO A 500 -40.38 22.17 -20.45
N ASP A 501 -41.67 22.51 -20.48
CA ASP A 501 -42.33 23.34 -19.47
C ASP A 501 -42.64 22.63 -18.17
N PHE A 502 -42.80 21.30 -18.23
CA PHE A 502 -43.25 20.48 -17.06
C PHE A 502 -42.43 19.22 -16.90
N PRO A 503 -41.80 18.99 -15.72
CA PRO A 503 -41.22 17.71 -15.41
C PRO A 503 -42.26 16.61 -15.28
N VAL A 504 -42.00 15.47 -15.88
CA VAL A 504 -42.89 14.29 -15.86
C VAL A 504 -42.32 13.26 -14.89
N ARG A 505 -43.15 12.85 -13.93
CA ARG A 505 -42.81 11.77 -13.00
C ARG A 505 -43.26 10.43 -13.58
N MET A 506 -42.30 9.54 -13.78
CA MET A 506 -42.49 8.16 -14.25
C MET A 506 -42.35 7.20 -13.06
N PRO A 507 -43.43 6.66 -12.49
CA PRO A 507 -43.35 5.78 -11.34
C PRO A 507 -42.69 4.45 -11.70
N LEU A 508 -41.93 3.89 -10.75
CA LEU A 508 -41.42 2.53 -10.81
C LEU A 508 -42.43 1.54 -10.18
N ASP A 509 -42.24 0.27 -10.45
CA ASP A 509 -43.07 -0.82 -9.86
C ASP A 509 -42.70 -1.10 -8.38
N GLY A 510 -41.70 -0.44 -7.84
CA GLY A 510 -41.29 -0.45 -6.44
C GLY A 510 -40.11 0.49 -6.19
N PRO A 511 -39.76 0.77 -4.93
CA PRO A 511 -38.66 1.67 -4.59
C PRO A 511 -37.31 1.04 -4.89
N LEU A 512 -36.32 1.92 -5.18
CA LEU A 512 -34.92 1.63 -5.30
C LEU A 512 -34.16 2.12 -4.06
N LEU A 513 -33.20 1.34 -3.58
CA LEU A 513 -32.27 1.74 -2.53
C LEU A 513 -31.17 2.64 -3.13
N PRO A 514 -30.43 3.42 -2.31
CA PRO A 514 -29.31 4.24 -2.79
C PRO A 514 -28.25 3.40 -3.50
N ALA A 515 -28.08 3.62 -4.80
CA ALA A 515 -27.09 2.95 -5.64
C ALA A 515 -26.92 3.69 -6.99
N ASP A 516 -25.94 3.22 -7.79
CA ASP A 516 -25.80 3.61 -9.19
C ASP A 516 -26.63 2.66 -10.06
N TRP A 517 -27.77 3.13 -10.52
CA TRP A 517 -28.67 2.36 -11.34
C TRP A 517 -28.45 2.60 -12.83
N THR A 518 -28.65 1.60 -13.66
CA THR A 518 -28.75 1.75 -15.11
C THR A 518 -30.21 1.64 -15.52
N VAL A 519 -30.66 2.61 -16.32
CA VAL A 519 -32.02 2.69 -16.83
C VAL A 519 -31.99 2.56 -18.33
N GLU A 520 -32.84 1.70 -18.90
CA GLU A 520 -33.11 1.66 -20.33
C GLU A 520 -34.31 2.56 -20.63
N ILE A 521 -34.10 3.56 -21.46
CA ILE A 521 -35.14 4.49 -21.94
C ILE A 521 -35.40 4.24 -23.41
N ASN A 522 -36.59 3.76 -23.72
CA ASN A 522 -37.11 3.63 -25.08
C ASN A 522 -37.95 4.87 -25.37
N TYR A 523 -37.63 5.62 -26.42
CA TYR A 523 -38.29 6.90 -26.69
C TYR A 523 -38.49 7.18 -28.18
N LEU A 524 -39.52 8.01 -28.45
CA LEU A 524 -39.78 8.60 -29.77
C LEU A 524 -39.71 10.13 -29.63
N ALA A 525 -38.85 10.82 -30.36
CA ALA A 525 -38.69 12.26 -30.30
C ALA A 525 -38.92 12.93 -31.65
N ASN A 526 -39.40 14.18 -31.59
CA ASN A 526 -39.68 15.00 -32.79
C ASN A 526 -38.42 15.68 -33.39
N SER A 527 -37.39 15.94 -32.56
CA SER A 527 -36.19 16.66 -32.95
C SER A 527 -34.98 16.26 -32.14
N ASP A 528 -33.78 16.69 -32.57
CA ASP A 528 -32.58 16.63 -31.75
C ASP A 528 -32.68 17.53 -30.52
N GLY A 529 -32.06 17.11 -29.41
CA GLY A 529 -32.02 17.89 -28.20
C GLY A 529 -31.41 17.15 -27.01
N SER A 530 -31.86 17.52 -25.81
CA SER A 530 -31.48 16.82 -24.59
C SER A 530 -32.64 16.77 -23.58
N MET A 531 -32.66 15.75 -22.76
CA MET A 531 -33.53 15.62 -21.60
C MET A 531 -32.71 15.47 -20.31
N MET A 532 -33.28 15.88 -19.19
CA MET A 532 -32.72 15.68 -17.85
C MET A 532 -33.50 14.56 -17.17
N LEU A 533 -32.79 13.61 -16.58
CA LEU A 533 -33.35 12.48 -15.83
C LEU A 533 -32.79 12.49 -14.41
N ALA A 534 -33.63 12.23 -13.42
CA ALA A 534 -33.20 12.01 -12.03
C ALA A 534 -34.09 10.96 -11.36
N LEU A 535 -33.54 10.19 -10.43
CA LEU A 535 -34.34 9.47 -9.44
C LEU A 535 -34.94 10.46 -8.43
N THR A 536 -35.97 10.04 -7.68
CA THR A 536 -36.64 10.90 -6.69
C THR A 536 -35.64 11.52 -5.70
N GLU A 537 -34.62 10.74 -5.33
CA GLU A 537 -33.52 11.13 -4.45
C GLU A 537 -32.19 10.94 -5.22
N GLY A 538 -31.89 11.81 -6.17
CA GLY A 538 -30.70 11.71 -7.00
C GLY A 538 -30.44 12.96 -7.83
N ASP A 539 -29.24 13.07 -8.37
CA ASP A 539 -28.81 14.18 -9.21
C ASP A 539 -29.40 14.08 -10.62
N GLU A 540 -29.63 15.24 -11.26
CA GLU A 540 -30.05 15.31 -12.65
C GLU A 540 -28.94 14.91 -13.60
N VAL A 541 -29.23 13.96 -14.50
CA VAL A 541 -28.33 13.49 -15.56
C VAL A 541 -28.84 13.98 -16.92
N LYS A 542 -27.96 14.67 -17.66
CA LYS A 542 -28.26 15.14 -19.02
C LYS A 542 -28.07 14.02 -20.04
N VAL A 543 -29.11 13.77 -20.82
CA VAL A 543 -29.16 12.71 -21.85
C VAL A 543 -29.41 13.33 -23.22
N PRO A 544 -28.54 13.08 -24.23
CA PRO A 544 -28.80 13.52 -25.59
C PRO A 544 -29.98 12.76 -26.19
N VAL A 545 -30.81 13.46 -26.95
CA VAL A 545 -32.00 12.93 -27.63
C VAL A 545 -31.82 13.11 -29.13
N ARG A 546 -32.16 12.08 -29.91
CA ARG A 546 -32.19 12.10 -31.38
C ARG A 546 -33.62 11.93 -31.91
N PRO A 547 -33.96 12.48 -33.08
CA PRO A 547 -35.28 12.34 -33.63
C PRO A 547 -35.59 10.89 -34.01
N GLY A 548 -36.87 10.53 -33.97
CA GLY A 548 -37.34 9.17 -34.28
C GLY A 548 -37.37 8.24 -33.11
N LEU A 549 -37.58 6.97 -33.38
CA LEU A 549 -37.61 5.90 -32.37
C LEU A 549 -36.18 5.48 -32.00
N ASN A 550 -35.83 5.64 -30.73
CA ASN A 550 -34.49 5.38 -30.22
C ASN A 550 -34.54 4.68 -28.87
N ARG A 551 -33.38 4.11 -28.51
CA ARG A 551 -33.09 3.58 -27.18
C ARG A 551 -31.82 4.19 -26.65
N VAL A 552 -31.82 4.56 -25.37
CA VAL A 552 -30.64 5.05 -24.67
C VAL A 552 -30.57 4.42 -23.28
N PHE A 553 -29.36 4.08 -22.85
CA PHE A 553 -29.06 3.57 -21.51
C PHE A 553 -28.45 4.70 -20.72
N VAL A 554 -28.92 4.90 -19.47
CA VAL A 554 -28.52 6.03 -18.64
C VAL A 554 -28.12 5.51 -17.27
N ARG A 555 -26.96 5.96 -16.76
CA ARG A 555 -26.55 5.75 -15.37
C ARG A 555 -27.19 6.84 -14.51
N LEU A 556 -28.04 6.43 -13.56
CA LEU A 556 -28.73 7.31 -12.61
C LEU A 556 -28.31 6.95 -11.19
N PRO A 557 -27.45 7.76 -10.54
CA PRO A 557 -27.19 7.60 -9.11
C PRO A 557 -28.39 8.09 -8.30
N GLY A 558 -28.70 7.38 -7.20
CA GLY A 558 -29.76 7.81 -6.29
C GLY A 558 -30.67 6.70 -5.81
N ALA A 559 -31.85 7.09 -5.28
CA ALA A 559 -32.85 6.23 -4.68
C ALA A 559 -34.27 6.72 -5.03
N GLY A 560 -35.27 5.94 -4.63
CA GLY A 560 -36.67 6.35 -4.70
C GLY A 560 -37.56 5.47 -5.55
N ASP A 561 -38.77 5.92 -5.79
CA ASP A 561 -39.86 5.14 -6.41
C ASP A 561 -40.26 5.65 -7.79
N ALA A 562 -39.57 6.65 -8.33
CA ALA A 562 -39.85 7.24 -9.64
C ALA A 562 -38.61 7.86 -10.30
N ILE A 563 -38.70 7.99 -11.61
CA ILE A 563 -37.76 8.78 -12.42
C ILE A 563 -38.49 10.05 -12.86
N THR A 564 -37.90 11.21 -12.59
CA THR A 564 -38.38 12.49 -13.11
C THR A 564 -37.63 12.78 -14.42
N VAL A 565 -38.37 13.16 -15.46
CA VAL A 565 -37.82 13.47 -16.77
C VAL A 565 -38.32 14.83 -17.22
N ARG A 566 -37.46 15.67 -17.78
CA ARG A 566 -37.77 17.00 -18.31
C ARG A 566 -37.01 17.20 -19.62
N ALA A 567 -37.68 17.67 -20.66
CA ALA A 567 -36.98 18.12 -21.87
C ALA A 567 -36.21 19.41 -21.57
N ASN A 568 -34.96 19.47 -22.03
CA ASN A 568 -34.06 20.60 -21.77
C ASN A 568 -33.76 21.43 -23.04
N THR A 569 -34.53 21.21 -24.11
CA THR A 569 -34.40 21.88 -25.39
C THR A 569 -35.80 22.42 -25.79
N ALA A 570 -35.85 23.67 -26.17
CA ALA A 570 -37.11 24.30 -26.61
C ALA A 570 -37.72 23.51 -27.79
N ALA A 571 -39.05 23.38 -27.79
CA ALA A 571 -39.82 22.61 -28.78
C ALA A 571 -39.54 21.10 -28.86
N LEU A 572 -38.67 20.55 -28.01
CA LEU A 572 -38.47 19.12 -27.93
C LEU A 572 -39.68 18.44 -27.28
N SER A 573 -40.23 17.46 -27.97
CA SER A 573 -41.31 16.61 -27.46
C SER A 573 -40.88 15.14 -27.56
N VAL A 574 -40.92 14.42 -26.45
CA VAL A 574 -40.46 13.04 -26.34
C VAL A 574 -41.55 12.17 -25.75
N CYS A 575 -41.95 11.12 -26.42
CA CYS A 575 -42.75 10.02 -25.89
C CYS A 575 -41.80 8.99 -25.28
N VAL A 576 -41.97 8.70 -23.99
CA VAL A 576 -41.14 7.72 -23.27
C VAL A 576 -41.95 6.50 -22.90
N ALA A 577 -41.49 5.33 -23.31
CA ALA A 577 -42.10 4.05 -22.97
C ALA A 577 -41.53 3.43 -21.67
N SER A 578 -42.12 2.32 -21.25
CA SER A 578 -41.61 1.51 -20.14
C SER A 578 -40.25 0.90 -20.49
N GLY A 579 -39.41 0.67 -19.47
CA GLY A 579 -38.11 0.03 -19.61
C GLY A 579 -37.58 -0.47 -18.26
N PRO A 580 -36.58 -1.38 -18.26
CA PRO A 580 -35.97 -1.90 -17.06
C PRO A 580 -35.07 -0.88 -16.38
N VAL A 581 -34.98 -1.02 -15.05
CA VAL A 581 -34.02 -0.34 -14.18
C VAL A 581 -33.29 -1.39 -13.36
N GLY A 582 -31.97 -1.39 -13.39
CA GLY A 582 -31.19 -2.40 -12.70
C GLY A 582 -29.67 -2.16 -12.79
N PHE A 583 -28.94 -3.24 -12.74
CA PHE A 583 -27.49 -3.25 -12.87
C PHE A 583 -27.05 -3.76 -14.27
N LEU A 584 -25.81 -3.48 -14.66
CA LEU A 584 -25.21 -4.05 -15.84
C LEU A 584 -24.97 -5.55 -15.65
N ALA A 585 -25.26 -6.34 -16.66
CA ALA A 585 -24.91 -7.74 -16.74
C ALA A 585 -24.48 -8.09 -18.19
N PRO A 586 -23.59 -9.07 -18.37
CA PRO A 586 -23.24 -9.54 -19.72
C PRO A 586 -24.49 -10.10 -20.45
N GLN A 587 -24.53 -9.91 -21.77
CA GLN A 587 -25.55 -10.52 -22.62
C GLN A 587 -25.35 -12.02 -22.74
#